data_173515f8f00be580b1ca14331261d1c2
#
_entry.id   173515f8f00be580b1ca14331261d1c2
#
_cell.length_a   1.000
_cell.length_b   1.000
_cell.length_c   1.000
_cell.angle_alpha   90.00
_cell.angle_beta   90.00
_cell.angle_gamma   90.00
#
_symmetry.space_group_name_H-M   'P 1'
#
loop_
_entity.id
_entity.type
_entity.pdbx_description
1 polymer ?
#
loop_
_entity_poly.entity_id
_entity_poly.type
_entity_poly.pdbx_seq_one_letter_code
_entity_poly.pdbx_strand_id
1 'polypeptide(L)'
;MRILITGAFGQLGSAVSKRLSKDSKIIRTGRSIPHDSQGIILDILNQIHFKDVIDATEPDVVIHLAAMTGVDDCQLNPKLAKEINIAGVQHLCDSFKGKIIHLSTDYVFDGKNGPYSELDPVCPISVYGETKLAAERILLNHDQNN
;
A
#
# COMPACT_ATOMS: atom_id res chain seq x y z
N MET A 1 14.00 -6.09 -13.96
CA MET A 1 12.72 -5.46 -13.56
C MET A 1 12.99 -4.42 -12.50
N ARG A 2 12.37 -3.24 -12.57
CA ARG A 2 12.43 -2.18 -11.57
C ARG A 2 11.18 -2.26 -10.69
N ILE A 3 11.37 -2.45 -9.40
CA ILE A 3 10.26 -2.60 -8.44
C ILE A 3 10.33 -1.46 -7.43
N LEU A 4 9.32 -0.61 -7.40
CA LEU A 4 9.19 0.41 -6.37
C LEU A 4 8.40 -0.18 -5.20
N ILE A 5 8.91 0.01 -3.97
CA ILE A 5 8.26 -0.48 -2.75
C ILE A 5 7.97 0.72 -1.86
N THR A 6 6.70 1.02 -1.61
CA THR A 6 6.30 1.99 -0.60
C THR A 6 6.30 1.34 0.79
N GLY A 7 6.62 2.09 1.84
CA GLY A 7 6.78 1.49 3.17
C GLY A 7 7.94 0.50 3.27
N ALA A 8 8.96 0.65 2.41
CA ALA A 8 10.08 -0.28 2.26
C ALA A 8 10.94 -0.45 3.53
N PHE A 9 10.84 0.45 4.48
CA PHE A 9 11.59 0.44 5.74
C PHE A 9 10.80 -0.13 6.92
N GLY A 10 9.53 -0.49 6.71
CA GLY A 10 8.74 -1.27 7.67
C GLY A 10 9.16 -2.74 7.71
N GLN A 11 8.57 -3.51 8.61
CA GLN A 11 8.90 -4.93 8.83
C GLN A 11 8.78 -5.74 7.53
N LEU A 12 7.62 -5.72 6.89
CA LEU A 12 7.39 -6.44 5.65
C LEU A 12 8.19 -5.86 4.47
N GLY A 13 8.19 -4.53 4.34
CA GLY A 13 8.92 -3.84 3.28
C GLY A 13 10.41 -4.16 3.27
N SER A 14 11.04 -4.25 4.44
CA SER A 14 12.44 -4.65 4.57
C SER A 14 12.68 -6.09 4.15
N ALA A 15 11.81 -7.02 4.56
CA ALA A 15 11.90 -8.44 4.20
C ALA A 15 11.72 -8.65 2.69
N VAL A 16 10.70 -8.01 2.10
CA VAL A 16 10.40 -8.07 0.66
C VAL A 16 11.56 -7.46 -0.15
N SER A 17 12.04 -6.28 0.25
CA SER A 17 13.19 -5.61 -0.40
C SER A 17 14.41 -6.52 -0.43
N LYS A 18 14.77 -7.13 0.70
CA LYS A 18 15.91 -8.05 0.82
C LYS A 18 15.73 -9.29 -0.07
N ARG A 19 14.52 -9.85 -0.13
CA ARG A 19 14.24 -11.07 -0.93
C ARG A 19 14.32 -10.80 -2.42
N LEU A 20 13.72 -9.69 -2.88
CA LEU A 20 13.61 -9.37 -4.31
C LEU A 20 14.88 -8.71 -4.88
N SER A 21 15.75 -8.13 -4.07
CA SER A 21 17.01 -7.50 -4.53
C SER A 21 18.00 -8.46 -5.19
N LYS A 22 17.77 -9.77 -5.08
CA LYS A 22 18.60 -10.78 -5.75
C LYS A 22 18.38 -10.80 -7.26
N ASP A 23 17.14 -10.52 -7.70
CA ASP A 23 16.71 -10.74 -9.09
C ASP A 23 16.13 -9.46 -9.75
N SER A 24 16.04 -8.37 -9.00
CA SER A 24 15.41 -7.12 -9.46
C SER A 24 16.09 -5.88 -8.87
N LYS A 25 15.97 -4.75 -9.59
CA LYS A 25 16.37 -3.44 -9.07
C LYS A 25 15.25 -2.92 -8.15
N ILE A 26 15.55 -2.81 -6.87
CA ILE A 26 14.58 -2.35 -5.87
C ILE A 26 14.76 -0.85 -5.64
N ILE A 27 13.65 -0.12 -5.76
CA ILE A 27 13.53 1.30 -5.44
C ILE A 27 12.78 1.37 -4.11
N ARG A 28 13.51 1.63 -3.03
CA ARG A 28 12.95 1.67 -1.68
C ARG A 28 12.44 3.06 -1.38
N THR A 29 11.17 3.19 -0.95
CA THR A 29 10.59 4.46 -0.56
C THR A 29 9.93 4.39 0.81
N GLY A 30 9.89 5.52 1.50
CA GLY A 30 9.24 5.66 2.79
C GLY A 30 9.20 7.11 3.26
N ARG A 31 8.35 7.41 4.22
CA ARG A 31 8.23 8.76 4.82
C ARG A 31 9.50 9.20 5.55
N SER A 32 10.24 8.24 6.07
CA SER A 32 11.58 8.43 6.64
C SER A 32 12.50 7.30 6.20
N ILE A 33 13.79 7.59 6.10
CA ILE A 33 14.82 6.63 5.72
C ILE A 33 15.73 6.43 6.94
N PRO A 34 15.95 5.21 7.42
CA PRO A 34 16.92 4.92 8.48
C PRO A 34 18.33 5.40 8.10
N HIS A 35 19.11 5.88 9.07
CA HIS A 35 20.42 6.53 8.86
C HIS A 35 21.37 5.71 7.97
N ASP A 36 21.42 4.39 8.13
CA ASP A 36 22.32 3.50 7.38
C ASP A 36 21.64 2.85 6.16
N SER A 37 20.57 3.45 5.64
CA SER A 37 19.79 2.92 4.54
C SER A 37 19.77 3.86 3.35
N GLN A 38 19.67 3.28 2.14
CA GLN A 38 19.44 4.03 0.91
C GLN A 38 17.97 3.92 0.49
N GLY A 39 17.42 5.01 -0.02
CA GLY A 39 16.05 5.07 -0.50
C GLY A 39 15.65 6.47 -0.93
N ILE A 40 14.39 6.61 -1.29
CA ILE A 40 13.78 7.89 -1.67
C ILE A 40 12.73 8.24 -0.61
N ILE A 41 12.77 9.46 -0.09
CA ILE A 41 11.70 9.95 0.78
C ILE A 41 10.44 10.07 -0.06
N LEU A 42 9.35 9.47 0.41
CA LEU A 42 8.03 9.53 -0.23
C LEU A 42 6.95 9.55 0.84
N ASP A 43 6.23 10.67 0.91
CA ASP A 43 4.96 10.73 1.62
C ASP A 43 3.83 10.42 0.61
N ILE A 44 3.15 9.31 0.82
CA ILE A 44 2.06 8.86 -0.06
C ILE A 44 0.85 9.81 -0.06
N LEU A 45 0.77 10.73 0.90
CA LEU A 45 -0.27 11.77 0.96
C LEU A 45 0.04 12.97 0.07
N ASN A 46 1.28 13.12 -0.39
CA ASN A 46 1.67 14.17 -1.33
C ASN A 46 1.58 13.63 -2.77
N GLN A 47 0.45 13.85 -3.43
CA GLN A 47 0.16 13.34 -4.78
C GLN A 47 1.18 13.81 -5.82
N ILE A 48 1.59 15.09 -5.77
CA ILE A 48 2.57 15.65 -6.71
C ILE A 48 3.91 14.93 -6.54
N HIS A 49 4.40 14.84 -5.31
CA HIS A 49 5.66 14.16 -5.02
C HIS A 49 5.59 12.66 -5.37
N PHE A 50 4.42 12.01 -5.16
CA PHE A 50 4.24 10.62 -5.57
C PHE A 50 4.42 10.46 -7.08
N LYS A 51 3.79 11.34 -7.87
CA LYS A 51 3.94 11.36 -9.33
C LYS A 51 5.38 11.62 -9.76
N ASP A 52 6.05 12.60 -9.16
CA ASP A 52 7.45 12.92 -9.47
C ASP A 52 8.38 11.72 -9.24
N VAL A 53 8.18 10.98 -8.14
CA VAL A 53 8.96 9.77 -7.84
C VAL A 53 8.68 8.65 -8.86
N ILE A 54 7.42 8.44 -9.25
CA ILE A 54 7.06 7.46 -10.29
C ILE A 54 7.71 7.83 -11.62
N ASP A 55 7.59 9.09 -12.05
CA ASP A 55 8.15 9.56 -13.32
C ASP A 55 9.70 9.48 -13.34
N ALA A 56 10.36 9.81 -12.23
CA ALA A 56 11.82 9.76 -12.12
C ALA A 56 12.38 8.33 -12.03
N THR A 57 11.63 7.38 -11.50
CA THR A 57 12.10 6.02 -11.28
C THR A 57 11.61 5.02 -12.32
N GLU A 58 10.53 5.36 -13.03
CA GLU A 58 9.87 4.55 -14.06
C GLU A 58 9.80 3.06 -13.65
N PRO A 59 9.09 2.71 -12.57
CA PRO A 59 9.01 1.33 -12.11
C PRO A 59 8.17 0.47 -13.07
N ASP A 60 8.55 -0.80 -13.21
CA ASP A 60 7.75 -1.79 -13.93
C ASP A 60 6.59 -2.30 -13.07
N VAL A 61 6.81 -2.33 -11.73
CA VAL A 61 5.84 -2.80 -10.73
C VAL A 61 5.94 -1.94 -9.48
N VAL A 62 4.81 -1.62 -8.87
CA VAL A 62 4.75 -1.01 -7.53
C VAL A 62 4.22 -2.02 -6.51
N ILE A 63 4.97 -2.26 -5.44
CA ILE A 63 4.51 -3.00 -4.26
C ILE A 63 4.15 -1.98 -3.18
N HIS A 64 2.86 -1.80 -2.94
CA HIS A 64 2.36 -0.80 -2.02
C HIS A 64 2.15 -1.39 -0.62
N LEU A 65 3.10 -1.11 0.29
CA LEU A 65 3.08 -1.59 1.68
C LEU A 65 2.93 -0.46 2.71
N ALA A 66 2.96 0.80 2.27
CA ALA A 66 2.73 1.92 3.15
C ALA A 66 1.25 1.96 3.56
N ALA A 67 0.99 1.82 4.85
CA ALA A 67 -0.35 1.84 5.42
C ALA A 67 -0.31 2.15 6.92
N MET A 68 -1.42 2.61 7.46
CA MET A 68 -1.69 2.63 8.89
C MET A 68 -2.34 1.29 9.26
N THR A 69 -1.63 0.45 10.01
CA THR A 69 -2.02 -0.96 10.26
C THR A 69 -2.44 -1.25 11.70
N GLY A 70 -2.18 -0.35 12.64
CA GLY A 70 -2.64 -0.48 14.02
C GLY A 70 -4.17 -0.36 14.06
N VAL A 71 -4.88 -1.45 14.41
CA VAL A 71 -6.36 -1.48 14.43
C VAL A 71 -6.90 -0.43 15.41
N ASP A 72 -6.34 -0.40 16.63
CA ASP A 72 -6.72 0.57 17.66
C ASP A 72 -6.35 2.00 17.26
N ASP A 73 -5.17 2.20 16.66
CA ASP A 73 -4.75 3.50 16.17
C ASP A 73 -5.68 4.03 15.08
N CYS A 74 -6.12 3.16 14.16
CA CYS A 74 -7.11 3.51 13.14
C CYS A 74 -8.45 3.90 13.77
N GLN A 75 -8.87 3.19 14.80
CA GLN A 75 -10.12 3.49 15.52
C GLN A 75 -10.05 4.83 16.27
N LEU A 76 -8.90 5.14 16.85
CA LEU A 76 -8.67 6.41 17.54
C LEU A 76 -8.51 7.59 16.57
N ASN A 77 -8.00 7.34 15.36
CA ASN A 77 -7.70 8.36 14.37
C ASN A 77 -8.31 8.02 12.99
N PRO A 78 -9.65 7.90 12.88
CA PRO A 78 -10.31 7.39 11.66
C PRO A 78 -10.08 8.27 10.43
N LYS A 79 -9.93 9.58 10.62
CA LYS A 79 -9.62 10.51 9.53
C LYS A 79 -8.25 10.22 8.95
N LEU A 80 -7.22 10.11 9.79
CA LEU A 80 -5.85 9.81 9.37
C LEU A 80 -5.76 8.42 8.72
N ALA A 81 -6.47 7.43 9.25
CA ALA A 81 -6.54 6.10 8.66
C ALA A 81 -7.11 6.12 7.24
N LYS A 82 -8.18 6.88 7.00
CA LYS A 82 -8.76 7.08 5.67
C LYS A 82 -7.80 7.81 4.73
N GLU A 83 -7.14 8.86 5.20
CA GLU A 83 -6.15 9.59 4.40
C GLU A 83 -5.01 8.64 3.96
N ILE A 84 -4.40 7.93 4.89
CA ILE A 84 -3.26 7.04 4.58
C ILE A 84 -3.69 5.85 3.73
N ASN A 85 -4.72 5.11 4.16
CA ASN A 85 -5.07 3.82 3.55
C ASN A 85 -5.93 3.94 2.29
N ILE A 86 -6.66 5.05 2.11
CA ILE A 86 -7.53 5.26 0.96
C ILE A 86 -6.94 6.29 0.01
N ALA A 87 -6.69 7.54 0.49
CA ALA A 87 -6.17 8.58 -0.40
C ALA A 87 -4.77 8.25 -0.90
N GLY A 88 -3.90 7.63 -0.08
CA GLY A 88 -2.58 7.17 -0.52
C GLY A 88 -2.65 6.16 -1.67
N VAL A 89 -3.63 5.23 -1.64
CA VAL A 89 -3.87 4.29 -2.74
C VAL A 89 -4.44 4.98 -3.98
N GLN A 90 -5.33 5.96 -3.80
CA GLN A 90 -5.84 6.76 -4.92
C GLN A 90 -4.72 7.52 -5.62
N HIS A 91 -3.83 8.18 -4.86
CA HIS A 91 -2.67 8.89 -5.43
C HIS A 91 -1.74 7.95 -6.21
N LEU A 92 -1.56 6.71 -5.73
CA LEU A 92 -0.81 5.69 -6.48
C LEU A 92 -1.49 5.38 -7.82
N CYS A 93 -2.79 5.08 -7.82
CA CYS A 93 -3.56 4.77 -9.02
C CYS A 93 -3.57 5.92 -10.04
N ASP A 94 -3.63 7.17 -9.55
CA ASP A 94 -3.58 8.36 -10.40
C ASP A 94 -2.21 8.55 -11.05
N SER A 95 -1.14 8.17 -10.32
CA SER A 95 0.26 8.41 -10.73
C SER A 95 0.87 7.26 -11.53
N PHE A 96 0.37 6.04 -11.42
CA PHE A 96 0.97 4.84 -12.01
C PHE A 96 -0.08 3.95 -12.69
N LYS A 97 0.16 3.59 -13.96
CA LYS A 97 -0.74 2.77 -14.77
C LYS A 97 -0.24 1.33 -15.00
N GLY A 98 0.87 0.98 -14.38
CA GLY A 98 1.42 -0.37 -14.45
C GLY A 98 0.89 -1.30 -13.35
N LYS A 99 1.54 -2.44 -13.19
CA LYS A 99 1.14 -3.46 -12.23
C LYS A 99 1.35 -3.02 -10.78
N ILE A 100 0.27 -3.02 -10.01
CA ILE A 100 0.27 -2.74 -8.57
C ILE A 100 0.05 -4.05 -7.79
N ILE A 101 0.87 -4.27 -6.78
CA ILE A 101 0.68 -5.33 -5.78
C ILE A 101 0.39 -4.63 -4.45
N HIS A 102 -0.80 -4.86 -3.91
CA HIS A 102 -1.25 -4.30 -2.64
C HIS A 102 -1.58 -5.42 -1.65
N LEU A 103 -1.30 -5.20 -0.38
CA LEU A 103 -1.69 -6.13 0.67
C LEU A 103 -3.01 -5.70 1.29
N SER A 104 -3.96 -6.61 1.32
CA SER A 104 -5.18 -6.48 2.10
C SER A 104 -5.09 -7.22 3.44
N THR A 105 -6.22 -7.53 4.03
CA THR A 105 -6.34 -8.10 5.37
C THR A 105 -7.63 -8.91 5.50
N ASP A 106 -7.64 -9.92 6.35
CA ASP A 106 -8.82 -10.65 6.81
C ASP A 106 -9.80 -9.80 7.65
N TYR A 107 -9.37 -8.64 8.14
CA TYR A 107 -10.27 -7.67 8.82
C TYR A 107 -11.35 -7.08 7.89
N VAL A 108 -11.35 -7.40 6.60
CA VAL A 108 -12.48 -7.11 5.69
C VAL A 108 -13.70 -7.97 5.97
N PHE A 109 -13.56 -9.06 6.73
CA PHE A 109 -14.63 -9.94 7.15
C PHE A 109 -15.12 -9.62 8.58
N ASP A 110 -16.29 -10.13 8.96
CA ASP A 110 -16.90 -9.88 10.28
C ASP A 110 -16.45 -10.85 11.38
N GLY A 111 -15.68 -11.88 11.04
CA GLY A 111 -15.15 -12.87 11.99
C GLY A 111 -16.17 -13.87 12.54
N LYS A 112 -17.41 -13.91 12.04
CA LYS A 112 -18.48 -14.75 12.62
C LYS A 112 -18.56 -16.16 12.05
N ASN A 113 -18.29 -16.31 10.76
CA ASN A 113 -18.54 -17.54 10.00
C ASN A 113 -17.30 -18.07 9.25
N GLY A 114 -16.10 -17.90 9.81
CA GLY A 114 -14.86 -18.42 9.22
C GLY A 114 -14.81 -19.97 9.19
N PRO A 115 -13.85 -20.53 8.43
CA PRO A 115 -12.84 -19.83 7.63
C PRO A 115 -13.44 -19.16 6.39
N TYR A 116 -12.88 -17.99 6.01
CA TYR A 116 -13.32 -17.24 4.84
C TYR A 116 -12.44 -17.51 3.63
N SER A 117 -13.05 -17.42 2.45
CA SER A 117 -12.40 -17.40 1.14
C SER A 117 -12.44 -15.98 0.54
N GLU A 118 -11.70 -15.76 -0.53
CA GLU A 118 -11.66 -14.48 -1.24
C GLU A 118 -12.99 -14.11 -1.91
N LEU A 119 -13.92 -15.07 -2.05
CA LEU A 119 -15.24 -14.88 -2.67
C LEU A 119 -16.35 -14.67 -1.65
N ASP A 120 -16.05 -14.78 -0.36
CA ASP A 120 -17.06 -14.60 0.68
C ASP A 120 -17.45 -13.12 0.86
N PRO A 121 -18.68 -12.85 1.30
CA PRO A 121 -19.15 -11.50 1.52
C PRO A 121 -18.30 -10.76 2.56
N VAL A 122 -17.81 -9.58 2.19
CA VAL A 122 -17.03 -8.72 3.08
C VAL A 122 -17.94 -7.87 3.96
N CYS A 123 -17.63 -7.80 5.25
CA CYS A 123 -18.37 -7.02 6.26
C CYS A 123 -17.43 -6.55 7.38
N PRO A 124 -16.54 -5.58 7.11
CA PRO A 124 -15.57 -5.11 8.11
C PRO A 124 -16.27 -4.49 9.32
N ILE A 125 -15.75 -4.77 10.51
CA ILE A 125 -16.28 -4.28 11.79
C ILE A 125 -15.34 -3.26 12.47
N SER A 126 -14.26 -2.86 11.80
CA SER A 126 -13.28 -1.89 12.31
C SER A 126 -12.94 -0.85 11.25
N VAL A 127 -12.52 0.35 11.68
CA VAL A 127 -12.04 1.41 10.79
C VAL A 127 -10.87 0.91 9.92
N TYR A 128 -9.96 0.11 10.49
CA TYR A 128 -8.88 -0.50 9.72
C TYR A 128 -9.42 -1.36 8.57
N GLY A 129 -10.30 -2.31 8.85
CA GLY A 129 -10.92 -3.18 7.84
C GLY A 129 -11.69 -2.39 6.78
N GLU A 130 -12.49 -1.39 7.19
CA GLU A 130 -13.22 -0.50 6.28
C GLU A 130 -12.27 0.23 5.31
N THR A 131 -11.15 0.78 5.83
CA THR A 131 -10.18 1.51 4.99
C THR A 131 -9.44 0.59 4.02
N LYS A 132 -9.12 -0.64 4.44
CA LYS A 132 -8.48 -1.63 3.58
C LYS A 132 -9.44 -2.14 2.48
N LEU A 133 -10.70 -2.40 2.80
CA LEU A 133 -11.72 -2.75 1.81
C LEU A 133 -11.97 -1.63 0.80
N ALA A 134 -11.96 -0.37 1.25
CA ALA A 134 -12.08 0.78 0.35
C ALA A 134 -10.89 0.85 -0.63
N ALA A 135 -9.67 0.58 -0.16
CA ALA A 135 -8.47 0.51 -0.99
C ALA A 135 -8.55 -0.61 -2.05
N GLU A 136 -9.04 -1.81 -1.69
CA GLU A 136 -9.29 -2.90 -2.65
C GLU A 136 -10.21 -2.47 -3.79
N ARG A 137 -11.31 -1.79 -3.45
CA ARG A 137 -12.30 -1.32 -4.45
C ARG A 137 -11.70 -0.30 -5.42
N ILE A 138 -10.83 0.58 -4.95
CA ILE A 138 -10.11 1.53 -5.81
C ILE A 138 -9.21 0.77 -6.79
N LEU A 139 -8.44 -0.20 -6.31
CA LEU A 139 -7.52 -0.99 -7.14
C LEU A 139 -8.24 -1.85 -8.17
N LEU A 140 -9.33 -2.52 -7.79
CA LEU A 140 -10.14 -3.30 -8.72
C LEU A 140 -10.73 -2.44 -9.84
N ASN A 141 -11.16 -1.23 -9.54
CA ASN A 141 -11.64 -0.28 -10.55
C ASN A 141 -10.50 0.24 -11.43
N HIS A 142 -9.29 0.41 -10.88
CA HIS A 142 -8.10 0.81 -11.62
C HIS A 142 -7.70 -0.26 -12.64
N ASP A 143 -7.65 -1.52 -12.25
CA ASP A 143 -7.28 -2.65 -13.12
C ASP A 143 -8.28 -2.86 -14.27
N GLN A 144 -9.57 -2.54 -14.08
CA GLN A 144 -10.58 -2.64 -15.13
C GLN A 144 -10.47 -1.55 -16.20
N ASN A 145 -9.79 -0.45 -15.92
CA ASN A 145 -9.64 0.71 -16.81
C ASN A 145 -8.26 0.80 -17.49
N ASN A 146 -7.38 -0.16 -17.27
CA ASN A 146 -6.06 -0.28 -17.87
C ASN A 146 -5.92 -1.57 -18.69
#